data_e89a57532479e8b730be10d6c5cd8d00
#
_entry.id   e89a57532479e8b730be10d6c5cd8d00
#
_cell.length_a   1.000
_cell.length_b   1.000
_cell.length_c   1.000
_cell.angle_alpha   90.00
_cell.angle_beta   90.00
_cell.angle_gamma   90.00
#
_symmetry.space_group_name_H-M   'P 1'
#
loop_
_entity.id
_entity.type
_entity.pdbx_description
1 polymer ?
#
loop_
_entity_poly.entity_id
_entity_poly.type
_entity_poly.pdbx_seq_one_letter_code
_entity_poly.pdbx_strand_id
1 'polypeptide(L)'
;MKNRFLYIALSLISVLTSCKDDEFEPLNNVAECTWHVSTDQENVSPIQLNLNNYISIMDLSQGMLSHQWVVSDDGTKFLNGKMEWGQTDYTNLIDESIPHTNDLKTIHVYFTKPGDHTVRLCNTFRRQVVYPYSVYDDNTGGYIKKYCYAKQEGDVYVMDTTFHIRVYDPNLVPAVKVYSDPECTQEIKTGIVGGTEEAPEYEKYELEYGKSVYIKDDSYGLPNKWTFKCADTGV
;
A
#
# COMPACT_ATOMS: atom_id res chain seq x y z
N MET A 1 1.31 3.37 -79.05
CA MET A 1 1.96 2.57 -78.00
C MET A 1 2.84 3.39 -77.03
N LYS A 2 3.49 4.47 -77.46
CA LYS A 2 4.38 5.28 -76.62
C LYS A 2 3.71 5.90 -75.35
N ASN A 3 2.46 6.30 -75.46
CA ASN A 3 1.79 6.97 -74.34
C ASN A 3 1.32 6.00 -73.19
N ARG A 4 1.12 4.71 -73.47
CA ARG A 4 0.75 3.74 -72.45
C ARG A 4 1.88 3.41 -71.47
N PHE A 5 3.14 3.42 -71.98
CA PHE A 5 4.32 3.22 -71.12
C PHE A 5 4.58 4.41 -70.20
N LEU A 6 4.26 5.63 -70.66
CA LEU A 6 4.42 6.84 -69.88
C LEU A 6 3.48 6.84 -68.65
N TYR A 7 2.22 6.41 -68.78
CA TYR A 7 1.25 6.33 -67.67
C TYR A 7 1.59 5.22 -66.71
N ILE A 8 2.12 4.08 -67.17
CA ILE A 8 2.58 3.01 -66.32
C ILE A 8 3.80 3.45 -65.51
N ALA A 9 4.76 4.15 -66.11
CA ALA A 9 5.92 4.68 -65.43
C ALA A 9 5.53 5.77 -64.39
N LEU A 10 4.57 6.64 -64.65
CA LEU A 10 4.09 7.66 -63.72
C LEU A 10 3.33 7.05 -62.54
N SER A 11 2.54 5.99 -62.75
CA SER A 11 1.83 5.30 -61.69
C SER A 11 2.77 4.49 -60.77
N LEU A 12 3.88 3.97 -61.29
CA LEU A 12 4.89 3.28 -60.49
C LEU A 12 5.67 4.25 -59.58
N ILE A 13 5.93 5.48 -60.05
CA ILE A 13 6.63 6.50 -59.29
C ILE A 13 5.75 7.01 -58.11
N SER A 14 4.44 7.12 -58.32
CA SER A 14 3.52 7.54 -57.24
C SER A 14 3.36 6.51 -56.11
N VAL A 15 3.57 5.22 -56.38
CA VAL A 15 3.54 4.16 -55.36
C VAL A 15 4.81 4.16 -54.52
N LEU A 16 5.96 4.58 -55.06
CA LEU A 16 7.23 4.61 -54.35
C LEU A 16 7.38 5.83 -53.41
N THR A 17 6.54 6.86 -53.55
CA THR A 17 6.56 8.03 -52.65
C THR A 17 5.54 7.94 -51.49
N SER A 18 4.77 6.86 -51.43
CA SER A 18 3.73 6.68 -50.42
C SER A 18 4.23 6.02 -49.09
N CYS A 19 5.45 5.53 -49.07
CA CYS A 19 6.11 5.19 -47.80
C CYS A 19 7.03 6.37 -47.45
N LYS A 20 6.46 7.44 -46.89
CA LYS A 20 7.19 8.12 -45.84
C LYS A 20 7.28 7.08 -44.75
N ASP A 21 8.49 6.65 -44.42
CA ASP A 21 8.78 6.14 -43.11
C ASP A 21 8.29 7.25 -42.17
N ASP A 22 7.12 7.08 -41.59
CA ASP A 22 6.81 7.73 -40.33
C ASP A 22 7.91 7.18 -39.44
N GLU A 23 9.02 7.90 -39.33
CA GLU A 23 9.94 7.74 -38.21
C GLU A 23 9.06 7.91 -37.01
N PHE A 24 8.62 6.78 -36.47
CA PHE A 24 8.09 6.75 -35.10
C PHE A 24 9.20 7.34 -34.24
N GLU A 25 9.04 8.61 -33.90
CA GLU A 25 9.89 9.18 -32.87
C GLU A 25 9.82 8.19 -31.72
N PRO A 26 10.96 7.63 -31.31
CA PRO A 26 10.95 6.67 -30.22
C PRO A 26 10.19 7.33 -29.07
N LEU A 27 9.35 6.58 -28.38
CA LEU A 27 8.49 7.01 -27.26
C LEU A 27 9.27 7.70 -26.09
N ASN A 28 10.48 8.18 -26.38
CA ASN A 28 11.38 8.92 -25.49
C ASN A 28 10.78 10.21 -24.91
N ASN A 29 9.63 10.66 -25.46
CA ASN A 29 8.90 11.81 -24.95
C ASN A 29 7.69 11.45 -24.06
N VAL A 30 7.37 10.19 -23.89
CA VAL A 30 6.34 9.77 -22.95
C VAL A 30 6.94 9.76 -21.56
N ALA A 31 6.38 10.53 -20.64
CA ALA A 31 6.65 10.42 -19.21
C ALA A 31 5.31 10.34 -18.51
N GLU A 32 5.07 9.22 -17.87
CA GLU A 32 3.84 8.92 -17.13
C GLU A 32 4.21 8.21 -15.84
N CYS A 33 3.53 8.58 -14.75
CA CYS A 33 3.67 7.91 -13.48
C CYS A 33 2.38 7.20 -13.14
N THR A 34 2.45 5.88 -12.99
CA THR A 34 1.33 5.05 -12.56
C THR A 34 1.83 3.75 -11.95
N TRP A 35 1.04 3.15 -11.07
CA TRP A 35 1.33 1.88 -10.42
C TRP A 35 0.04 1.07 -10.23
N HIS A 36 0.20 -0.20 -9.95
CA HIS A 36 -0.87 -1.11 -9.58
C HIS A 36 -0.49 -1.89 -8.32
N VAL A 37 -1.46 -2.07 -7.43
CA VAL A 37 -1.32 -2.81 -6.18
C VAL A 37 -2.23 -4.03 -6.25
N SER A 38 -1.72 -5.21 -5.87
CA SER A 38 -2.45 -6.50 -5.95
C SER A 38 -3.52 -6.65 -4.86
N THR A 39 -4.32 -5.60 -4.63
CA THR A 39 -5.42 -5.60 -3.66
C THR A 39 -6.54 -4.71 -4.16
N ASP A 40 -7.76 -4.99 -3.75
CA ASP A 40 -8.93 -4.14 -3.98
C ASP A 40 -8.92 -2.84 -3.13
N GLN A 41 -7.88 -2.67 -2.31
CA GLN A 41 -7.69 -1.52 -1.42
C GLN A 41 -6.76 -0.44 -2.00
N GLU A 42 -6.63 -0.33 -3.31
CA GLU A 42 -5.71 0.64 -3.95
C GLU A 42 -5.89 2.10 -3.49
N ASN A 43 -7.12 2.47 -3.11
CA ASN A 43 -7.45 3.82 -2.65
C ASN A 43 -7.64 3.91 -1.13
N VAL A 44 -7.29 2.85 -0.40
CA VAL A 44 -7.37 2.79 1.07
C VAL A 44 -5.98 3.01 1.66
N SER A 45 -5.87 3.89 2.65
CA SER A 45 -4.62 4.11 3.38
C SER A 45 -4.93 4.15 4.88
N PRO A 46 -4.29 3.30 5.69
CA PRO A 46 -3.34 2.24 5.30
C PRO A 46 -4.01 1.05 4.62
N ILE A 47 -3.30 0.38 3.71
CA ILE A 47 -3.66 -0.93 3.16
C ILE A 47 -3.59 -1.95 4.30
N GLN A 48 -4.61 -2.80 4.43
CA GLN A 48 -4.71 -3.74 5.54
C GLN A 48 -4.36 -5.16 5.08
N LEU A 49 -3.45 -5.80 5.79
CA LEU A 49 -3.00 -7.17 5.53
C LEU A 49 -2.90 -7.98 6.82
N ASN A 50 -2.96 -9.30 6.69
CA ASN A 50 -2.63 -10.19 7.80
C ASN A 50 -1.13 -10.48 7.84
N LEU A 51 -0.61 -10.76 9.04
CA LEU A 51 0.76 -11.22 9.25
C LEU A 51 1.05 -12.46 8.40
N ASN A 52 2.29 -12.59 7.96
CA ASN A 52 2.75 -13.66 7.08
C ASN A 52 2.04 -13.67 5.73
N ASN A 53 1.55 -12.54 5.30
CA ASN A 53 1.04 -12.33 3.96
C ASN A 53 1.93 -11.35 3.18
N TYR A 54 1.72 -11.22 1.90
CA TYR A 54 2.47 -10.33 1.02
C TYR A 54 1.54 -9.43 0.20
N ILE A 55 2.12 -8.37 -0.32
CA ILE A 55 1.51 -7.50 -1.32
C ILE A 55 2.41 -7.43 -2.55
N SER A 56 1.82 -7.45 -3.73
CA SER A 56 2.56 -7.19 -4.96
C SER A 56 2.27 -5.76 -5.43
N ILE A 57 3.31 -5.03 -5.74
CA ILE A 57 3.19 -3.67 -6.29
C ILE A 57 3.97 -3.63 -7.59
N MET A 58 3.33 -3.13 -8.64
CA MET A 58 3.91 -2.99 -9.97
C MET A 58 4.01 -1.51 -10.32
N ASP A 59 5.22 -1.06 -10.65
CA ASP A 59 5.41 0.26 -11.24
C ASP A 59 5.22 0.18 -12.76
N LEU A 60 4.15 0.80 -13.23
CA LEU A 60 3.78 0.89 -14.64
C LEU A 60 4.24 2.22 -15.27
N SER A 61 5.01 3.03 -14.53
CA SER A 61 5.51 4.31 -15.01
C SER A 61 6.40 4.16 -16.25
N GLN A 62 6.35 5.16 -17.12
CA GLN A 62 7.09 5.18 -18.39
C GLN A 62 7.97 6.43 -18.46
N GLY A 63 9.09 6.34 -19.19
CA GLY A 63 10.01 7.45 -19.43
C GLY A 63 10.77 7.92 -18.19
N MET A 64 10.88 7.08 -17.17
CA MET A 64 11.66 7.37 -15.98
C MET A 64 13.16 7.27 -16.26
N LEU A 65 13.94 8.10 -15.56
CA LEU A 65 15.42 8.10 -15.58
C LEU A 65 15.98 7.14 -14.55
N SER A 66 15.33 7.05 -13.38
CA SER A 66 15.64 6.10 -12.33
C SER A 66 14.38 5.60 -11.67
N HIS A 67 14.49 4.46 -11.01
CA HIS A 67 13.41 3.76 -10.36
C HIS A 67 13.96 2.98 -9.16
N GLN A 68 13.32 3.10 -8.01
CA GLN A 68 13.72 2.38 -6.82
C GLN A 68 12.55 2.17 -5.86
N TRP A 69 12.44 0.97 -5.34
CA TRP A 69 11.63 0.64 -4.18
C TRP A 69 12.47 0.65 -2.91
N VAL A 70 11.90 1.12 -1.82
CA VAL A 70 12.52 1.11 -0.50
C VAL A 70 11.53 0.60 0.52
N VAL A 71 11.95 -0.37 1.33
CA VAL A 71 11.25 -0.79 2.56
C VAL A 71 12.08 -0.37 3.76
N SER A 72 11.43 0.12 4.82
CA SER A 72 12.12 0.87 5.88
C SER A 72 12.43 0.09 7.13
N ASP A 73 11.89 -1.10 7.29
CA ASP A 73 11.98 -1.85 8.55
C ASP A 73 12.32 -3.33 8.34
N ASP A 74 12.83 -3.97 9.40
CA ASP A 74 13.22 -5.37 9.42
C ASP A 74 12.01 -6.35 9.48
N GLY A 75 10.80 -5.82 9.63
CA GLY A 75 9.55 -6.58 9.54
C GLY A 75 9.06 -6.76 8.11
N THR A 76 9.73 -6.15 7.11
CA THR A 76 9.42 -6.27 5.70
C THR A 76 10.53 -6.95 4.93
N LYS A 77 10.18 -7.87 4.04
CA LYS A 77 11.12 -8.64 3.21
C LYS A 77 10.67 -8.64 1.76
N PHE A 78 11.61 -8.63 0.82
CA PHE A 78 11.29 -8.89 -0.58
C PHE A 78 11.17 -10.39 -0.82
N LEU A 79 10.18 -10.79 -1.60
CA LEU A 79 10.06 -12.14 -2.11
C LEU A 79 10.60 -12.20 -3.54
N ASN A 80 11.31 -13.29 -3.85
CA ASN A 80 11.80 -13.59 -5.18
C ASN A 80 11.40 -15.03 -5.54
N GLY A 81 10.77 -15.19 -6.70
CA GLY A 81 10.31 -16.49 -7.18
C GLY A 81 8.84 -16.50 -7.55
N LYS A 82 8.38 -17.66 -8.00
CA LYS A 82 6.99 -17.85 -8.41
C LYS A 82 6.14 -18.20 -7.21
N MET A 83 5.07 -17.43 -7.00
CA MET A 83 4.02 -17.75 -6.03
C MET A 83 3.05 -18.73 -6.66
N GLU A 84 2.78 -19.84 -5.98
CA GLU A 84 1.84 -20.84 -6.45
C GLU A 84 0.43 -20.54 -5.93
N TRP A 85 -0.58 -20.92 -6.72
CA TRP A 85 -1.96 -20.75 -6.31
C TRP A 85 -2.27 -21.62 -5.07
N GLY A 86 -2.86 -20.99 -4.03
CA GLY A 86 -3.15 -21.66 -2.75
C GLY A 86 -1.94 -21.78 -1.81
N GLN A 87 -0.78 -21.23 -2.15
CA GLN A 87 0.36 -21.15 -1.24
C GLN A 87 0.02 -20.28 -0.03
N THR A 88 0.39 -20.71 1.16
CA THR A 88 0.17 -20.00 2.44
C THR A 88 1.46 -19.70 3.19
N ASP A 89 2.56 -20.35 2.83
CA ASP A 89 3.90 -20.10 3.38
C ASP A 89 4.82 -19.59 2.26
N TYR A 90 5.35 -18.39 2.44
CA TYR A 90 6.21 -17.69 1.50
C TYR A 90 7.65 -17.54 2.00
N THR A 91 7.98 -18.12 3.16
CA THR A 91 9.30 -17.96 3.81
C THR A 91 10.45 -18.46 2.94
N ASN A 92 10.22 -19.49 2.13
CA ASN A 92 11.18 -20.03 1.18
C ASN A 92 11.46 -19.12 -0.04
N LEU A 93 10.65 -18.09 -0.24
CA LEU A 93 10.79 -17.11 -1.32
C LEU A 93 11.47 -15.82 -0.84
N ILE A 94 11.77 -15.68 0.45
CA ILE A 94 12.45 -14.49 0.99
C ILE A 94 13.83 -14.37 0.36
N ASP A 95 14.11 -13.20 -0.24
CA ASP A 95 15.42 -12.89 -0.80
C ASP A 95 16.23 -12.03 0.19
N GLU A 96 17.03 -12.69 0.99
CA GLU A 96 17.90 -12.01 1.99
C GLU A 96 19.03 -11.21 1.35
N SER A 97 19.27 -11.36 0.04
CA SER A 97 20.30 -10.57 -0.69
C SER A 97 19.79 -9.15 -0.98
N ILE A 98 18.49 -8.90 -0.88
CA ILE A 98 17.84 -7.60 -1.13
C ILE A 98 17.20 -7.10 0.18
N PRO A 99 17.96 -6.51 1.10
CA PRO A 99 17.46 -6.24 2.44
C PRO A 99 16.45 -5.10 2.48
N HIS A 100 16.65 -4.00 1.73
CA HIS A 100 15.84 -2.79 1.88
C HIS A 100 15.51 -2.06 0.57
N THR A 101 16.19 -2.34 -0.53
CA THR A 101 15.99 -1.65 -1.81
C THR A 101 15.88 -2.61 -2.96
N ASN A 102 15.06 -2.28 -3.95
CA ASN A 102 14.83 -3.07 -5.15
C ASN A 102 14.56 -2.14 -6.34
N ASP A 103 15.02 -2.51 -7.53
CA ASP A 103 14.83 -1.77 -8.78
C ASP A 103 13.98 -2.52 -9.81
N LEU A 104 13.36 -3.63 -9.42
CA LEU A 104 12.45 -4.38 -10.27
C LEU A 104 11.13 -3.62 -10.49
N LYS A 105 10.57 -3.74 -11.68
CA LYS A 105 9.26 -3.15 -12.01
C LYS A 105 8.11 -3.68 -11.15
N THR A 106 8.19 -4.94 -10.78
CA THR A 106 7.23 -5.58 -9.87
C THR A 106 7.99 -6.12 -8.68
N ILE A 107 7.52 -5.75 -7.50
CA ILE A 107 8.02 -6.27 -6.24
C ILE A 107 6.91 -7.03 -5.52
N HIS A 108 7.34 -7.97 -4.70
CA HIS A 108 6.50 -8.68 -3.75
C HIS A 108 7.06 -8.44 -2.37
N VAL A 109 6.29 -7.81 -1.50
CA VAL A 109 6.72 -7.43 -0.15
C VAL A 109 5.97 -8.26 0.87
N TYR A 110 6.71 -9.01 1.66
CA TYR A 110 6.23 -9.91 2.69
C TYR A 110 6.43 -9.32 4.08
N PHE A 111 5.45 -9.53 4.97
CA PHE A 111 5.43 -8.92 6.29
C PHE A 111 5.57 -9.97 7.38
N THR A 112 6.65 -9.87 8.16
CA THR A 112 7.02 -10.82 9.22
C THR A 112 6.71 -10.32 10.63
N LYS A 113 6.29 -9.06 10.77
CA LYS A 113 5.89 -8.44 12.04
C LYS A 113 4.56 -7.72 11.89
N PRO A 114 3.69 -7.74 12.90
CA PRO A 114 2.51 -6.88 12.92
C PRO A 114 2.93 -5.42 13.16
N GLY A 115 2.09 -4.48 12.75
CA GLY A 115 2.36 -3.06 12.93
C GLY A 115 2.13 -2.25 11.66
N ASP A 116 2.54 -0.99 11.72
CA ASP A 116 2.51 -0.08 10.59
C ASP A 116 3.85 -0.15 9.84
N HIS A 117 3.78 -0.42 8.55
CA HIS A 117 4.91 -0.56 7.64
C HIS A 117 4.79 0.40 6.48
N THR A 118 5.90 0.63 5.79
CA THR A 118 5.93 1.47 4.59
C THR A 118 6.68 0.81 3.45
N VAL A 119 6.15 0.98 2.25
CA VAL A 119 6.84 0.71 1.00
C VAL A 119 6.88 2.00 0.21
N ARG A 120 8.06 2.46 -0.17
CA ARG A 120 8.27 3.72 -0.86
C ARG A 120 8.72 3.46 -2.29
N LEU A 121 8.08 4.15 -3.24
CA LEU A 121 8.47 4.21 -4.64
C LEU A 121 9.09 5.57 -4.92
N CYS A 122 10.32 5.59 -5.44
CA CYS A 122 11.00 6.78 -5.87
C CYS A 122 11.36 6.66 -7.35
N ASN A 123 10.71 7.48 -8.19
CA ASN A 123 10.96 7.58 -9.62
C ASN A 123 11.45 8.98 -9.99
N THR A 124 12.42 9.06 -10.91
CA THR A 124 12.84 10.35 -11.47
C THR A 124 12.50 10.45 -12.95
N PHE A 125 12.19 11.68 -13.41
CA PHE A 125 11.77 11.96 -14.77
C PHE A 125 12.46 13.21 -15.30
N ARG A 126 12.57 13.33 -16.63
CA ARG A 126 13.09 14.56 -17.30
C ARG A 126 12.12 15.73 -17.27
N ARG A 127 10.83 15.46 -17.08
CA ARG A 127 9.76 16.46 -17.03
C ARG A 127 8.76 16.13 -15.93
N GLN A 128 7.98 17.12 -15.55
CA GLN A 128 6.94 16.92 -14.57
C GLN A 128 5.93 15.86 -15.02
N VAL A 129 5.65 14.92 -14.15
CA VAL A 129 4.58 13.92 -14.27
C VAL A 129 3.55 14.12 -13.16
N VAL A 130 2.35 13.63 -13.42
CA VAL A 130 1.21 13.76 -12.53
C VAL A 130 0.57 12.39 -12.35
N TYR A 131 0.33 12.00 -11.11
CA TYR A 131 -0.45 10.81 -10.78
C TYR A 131 -1.84 11.23 -10.29
N PRO A 132 -2.91 10.93 -11.06
CA PRO A 132 -4.28 11.15 -10.62
C PRO A 132 -4.75 10.00 -9.74
N TYR A 133 -5.37 10.29 -8.61
CA TYR A 133 -5.98 9.29 -7.73
C TYR A 133 -7.32 9.79 -7.21
N SER A 134 -8.16 8.87 -6.72
CA SER A 134 -9.47 9.20 -6.18
C SER A 134 -9.50 8.90 -4.69
N VAL A 135 -10.07 9.80 -3.90
CA VAL A 135 -10.29 9.62 -2.46
C VAL A 135 -11.76 9.72 -2.19
N TYR A 136 -12.31 8.79 -1.41
CA TYR A 136 -13.68 8.89 -0.94
C TYR A 136 -13.82 10.04 0.05
N ASP A 137 -14.83 10.88 -0.14
CA ASP A 137 -15.16 12.00 0.74
C ASP A 137 -16.48 11.71 1.46
N ASP A 138 -16.38 11.48 2.76
CA ASP A 138 -17.55 11.17 3.61
C ASP A 138 -18.56 12.31 3.66
N ASN A 139 -18.14 13.58 3.44
CA ASN A 139 -19.03 14.72 3.47
C ASN A 139 -19.92 14.80 2.23
N THR A 140 -19.42 14.39 1.08
CA THR A 140 -20.14 14.41 -0.20
C THR A 140 -20.73 13.05 -0.58
N GLY A 141 -20.33 11.97 0.08
CA GLY A 141 -20.72 10.60 -0.23
C GLY A 141 -20.22 10.13 -1.59
N GLY A 142 -19.10 10.68 -2.08
CA GLY A 142 -18.57 10.39 -3.41
C GLY A 142 -17.05 10.43 -3.49
N TYR A 143 -16.51 10.08 -4.66
CA TYR A 143 -15.06 10.12 -4.91
C TYR A 143 -14.63 11.49 -5.45
N ILE A 144 -13.61 12.08 -4.80
CA ILE A 144 -12.96 13.31 -5.24
C ILE A 144 -11.64 12.96 -5.92
N LYS A 145 -11.43 13.49 -7.14
CA LYS A 145 -10.18 13.35 -7.87
C LYS A 145 -9.10 14.24 -7.26
N LYS A 146 -7.96 13.66 -6.90
CA LYS A 146 -6.77 14.36 -6.43
C LYS A 146 -5.59 14.07 -7.36
N TYR A 147 -4.54 14.91 -7.25
CA TYR A 147 -3.38 14.84 -8.12
C TYR A 147 -2.11 14.93 -7.28
N CYS A 148 -1.20 13.98 -7.48
CA CYS A 148 0.16 14.05 -6.97
C CYS A 148 1.09 14.48 -8.10
N TYR A 149 1.91 15.50 -7.86
CA TYR A 149 2.82 16.08 -8.85
C TYR A 149 4.25 15.72 -8.47
N ALA A 150 5.04 15.27 -9.46
CA ALA A 150 6.48 15.15 -9.27
C ALA A 150 7.08 16.52 -8.95
N LYS A 151 7.97 16.56 -7.97
CA LYS A 151 8.66 17.77 -7.52
C LYS A 151 9.96 17.95 -8.28
N GLN A 152 10.27 19.17 -8.66
CA GLN A 152 11.55 19.45 -9.31
C GLN A 152 12.68 19.46 -8.27
N GLU A 153 13.71 18.68 -8.56
CA GLU A 153 14.95 18.60 -7.78
C GLU A 153 16.13 18.72 -8.76
N GLY A 154 16.73 19.90 -8.82
CA GLY A 154 17.75 20.21 -9.83
C GLY A 154 17.19 20.10 -11.25
N ASP A 155 17.81 19.25 -12.08
CA ASP A 155 17.45 19.05 -13.50
C ASP A 155 16.43 17.94 -13.73
N VAL A 156 15.92 17.30 -12.66
CA VAL A 156 14.98 16.19 -12.73
C VAL A 156 13.72 16.48 -11.94
N TYR A 157 12.67 15.71 -12.21
CA TYR A 157 11.44 15.70 -11.44
C TYR A 157 11.33 14.38 -10.68
N VAL A 158 11.13 14.45 -9.37
CA VAL A 158 11.04 13.30 -8.47
C VAL A 158 9.59 13.05 -8.11
N MET A 159 9.11 11.84 -8.39
CA MET A 159 7.87 11.29 -7.85
C MET A 159 8.24 10.36 -6.72
N ASP A 160 7.91 10.76 -5.51
CA ASP A 160 8.19 10.05 -4.28
C ASP A 160 6.87 9.71 -3.60
N THR A 161 6.54 8.43 -3.58
CA THR A 161 5.25 7.93 -3.10
C THR A 161 5.47 6.88 -2.03
N THR A 162 4.76 7.00 -0.91
CA THR A 162 4.79 6.04 0.19
C THR A 162 3.46 5.33 0.32
N PHE A 163 3.50 4.01 0.26
CA PHE A 163 2.37 3.14 0.57
C PHE A 163 2.43 2.80 2.06
N HIS A 164 1.37 3.12 2.77
CA HIS A 164 1.21 2.78 4.18
C HIS A 164 0.46 1.46 4.29
N ILE A 165 1.03 0.51 5.00
CA ILE A 165 0.48 -0.83 5.17
C ILE A 165 0.34 -1.11 6.66
N ARG A 166 -0.83 -1.57 7.08
CA ARG A 166 -1.09 -2.03 8.44
C ARG A 166 -1.27 -3.53 8.46
N VAL A 167 -0.39 -4.21 9.20
CA VAL A 167 -0.34 -5.66 9.30
C VAL A 167 -0.93 -6.10 10.63
N TYR A 168 -1.95 -6.94 10.58
CA TYR A 168 -2.63 -7.52 11.74
C TYR A 168 -2.14 -8.94 12.00
N ASP A 169 -1.91 -9.27 13.26
CA ASP A 169 -1.70 -10.66 13.64
C ASP A 169 -3.05 -11.29 13.96
N PRO A 170 -3.43 -12.41 13.29
CA PRO A 170 -4.65 -13.13 13.62
C PRO A 170 -4.59 -13.75 15.04
N ASN A 171 -3.39 -13.96 15.60
CA ASN A 171 -3.19 -14.42 16.96
C ASN A 171 -3.20 -13.22 17.95
N LEU A 172 -4.31 -12.53 18.00
CA LEU A 172 -4.47 -11.38 18.86
C LEU A 172 -4.28 -11.75 20.34
N VAL A 173 -3.37 -11.06 21.03
CA VAL A 173 -3.21 -11.14 22.47
C VAL A 173 -3.71 -9.84 23.07
N PRO A 174 -4.92 -9.83 23.67
CA PRO A 174 -5.46 -8.63 24.28
C PRO A 174 -4.61 -8.19 25.50
N ALA A 175 -4.29 -6.92 25.58
CA ALA A 175 -3.58 -6.32 26.70
C ALA A 175 -4.05 -4.87 26.90
N VAL A 176 -5.30 -4.75 27.35
CA VAL A 176 -5.91 -3.45 27.65
C VAL A 176 -5.74 -3.15 29.13
N LYS A 177 -5.34 -1.92 29.43
CA LYS A 177 -5.27 -1.40 30.79
C LYS A 177 -6.12 -0.15 30.94
N VAL A 178 -6.73 0.00 32.10
CA VAL A 178 -7.59 1.14 32.43
C VAL A 178 -6.93 1.97 33.53
N TYR A 179 -6.95 3.29 33.35
CA TYR A 179 -6.29 4.23 34.25
C TYR A 179 -7.27 5.31 34.76
N SER A 180 -7.00 5.85 35.95
CA SER A 180 -7.76 6.97 36.48
C SER A 180 -7.24 8.35 36.07
N ASP A 181 -6.08 8.42 35.43
CA ASP A 181 -5.40 9.65 35.00
C ASP A 181 -5.05 9.65 33.50
N PRO A 182 -5.02 10.82 32.86
CA PRO A 182 -4.75 10.92 31.42
C PRO A 182 -3.32 10.52 31.04
N GLU A 183 -2.37 10.59 31.97
CA GLU A 183 -0.98 10.19 31.79
C GLU A 183 -0.78 8.67 31.85
N CYS A 184 -1.86 7.91 32.15
CA CYS A 184 -1.83 6.45 32.26
C CYS A 184 -0.78 5.95 33.30
N THR A 185 -0.71 6.59 34.44
CA THR A 185 0.21 6.25 35.53
C THR A 185 -0.45 5.53 36.71
N GLN A 186 -1.77 5.74 36.91
CA GLN A 186 -2.55 5.17 37.99
C GLN A 186 -3.51 4.10 37.46
N GLU A 187 -3.01 2.87 37.36
CA GLU A 187 -3.78 1.74 36.84
C GLU A 187 -4.92 1.35 37.80
N ILE A 188 -6.13 1.27 37.28
CA ILE A 188 -7.29 0.72 37.95
C ILE A 188 -7.21 -0.80 37.81
N LYS A 189 -6.98 -1.50 38.93
CA LYS A 189 -6.85 -2.96 38.93
C LYS A 189 -8.20 -3.63 38.74
N THR A 190 -8.17 -4.70 37.95
CA THR A 190 -9.34 -5.53 37.70
C THR A 190 -9.59 -6.56 38.76
N GLY A 191 -10.88 -6.88 38.99
CA GLY A 191 -11.25 -8.17 39.56
C GLY A 191 -11.50 -9.17 38.47
N ILE A 192 -10.91 -10.36 38.51
CA ILE A 192 -11.23 -11.46 37.63
C ILE A 192 -12.52 -12.10 38.06
N VAL A 193 -13.53 -12.16 37.18
CA VAL A 193 -14.73 -12.95 37.38
C VAL A 193 -14.53 -14.25 36.63
N GLY A 194 -14.31 -15.34 37.39
CA GLY A 194 -14.08 -16.67 36.81
C GLY A 194 -15.24 -17.13 35.94
N GLY A 195 -14.91 -17.80 34.86
CA GLY A 195 -15.83 -18.24 33.83
C GLY A 195 -15.92 -19.75 33.69
N THR A 196 -17.00 -20.18 33.05
CA THR A 196 -17.17 -21.52 32.46
C THR A 196 -17.08 -21.44 30.96
N GLU A 197 -17.04 -22.58 30.26
CA GLU A 197 -17.03 -22.61 28.79
C GLU A 197 -18.24 -21.90 28.16
N GLU A 198 -19.36 -21.80 28.90
CA GLU A 198 -20.60 -21.10 28.52
C GLU A 198 -20.62 -19.62 28.95
N ALA A 199 -19.74 -19.21 29.88
CA ALA A 199 -19.57 -17.84 30.38
C ALA A 199 -18.08 -17.53 30.55
N PRO A 200 -17.40 -17.04 29.52
CA PRO A 200 -15.96 -16.77 29.57
C PRO A 200 -15.61 -15.71 30.62
N GLU A 201 -14.41 -15.84 31.19
CA GLU A 201 -13.86 -14.86 32.14
C GLU A 201 -13.82 -13.47 31.49
N TYR A 202 -14.37 -12.49 32.23
CA TYR A 202 -14.29 -11.08 31.85
C TYR A 202 -13.48 -10.33 32.91
N GLU A 203 -12.61 -9.44 32.49
CA GLU A 203 -12.04 -8.45 33.37
C GLU A 203 -13.12 -7.43 33.75
N LYS A 204 -13.37 -7.25 35.01
CA LYS A 204 -14.33 -6.30 35.55
C LYS A 204 -13.60 -5.14 36.24
N TYR A 205 -13.90 -3.94 35.78
CA TYR A 205 -13.40 -2.70 36.37
C TYR A 205 -14.49 -2.08 37.24
N GLU A 206 -14.15 -1.74 38.47
CA GLU A 206 -15.02 -0.95 39.37
C GLU A 206 -14.68 0.53 39.17
N LEU A 207 -15.63 1.28 38.61
CA LEU A 207 -15.43 2.67 38.23
C LEU A 207 -16.33 3.57 39.10
N GLU A 208 -15.81 4.72 39.50
CA GLU A 208 -16.61 5.74 40.16
C GLU A 208 -17.52 6.46 39.17
N TYR A 209 -18.81 6.61 39.56
CA TYR A 209 -19.76 7.32 38.71
C TYR A 209 -19.35 8.78 38.48
N GLY A 210 -19.41 9.21 37.22
CA GLY A 210 -19.10 10.58 36.79
C GLY A 210 -17.60 10.90 36.69
N LYS A 211 -16.73 9.90 36.89
CA LYS A 211 -15.30 10.04 36.61
C LYS A 211 -14.92 9.58 35.21
N SER A 212 -13.98 10.25 34.61
CA SER A 212 -13.36 9.80 33.38
C SER A 212 -12.37 8.69 33.65
N VAL A 213 -12.27 7.75 32.71
CA VAL A 213 -11.24 6.72 32.70
C VAL A 213 -10.47 6.79 31.36
N TYR A 214 -9.22 6.39 31.42
CA TYR A 214 -8.32 6.40 30.29
C TYR A 214 -7.91 4.95 29.98
N ILE A 215 -7.92 4.61 28.69
CA ILE A 215 -7.68 3.25 28.25
C ILE A 215 -6.40 3.25 27.45
N LYS A 216 -5.47 2.38 27.82
CA LYS A 216 -4.25 2.12 27.07
C LYS A 216 -4.32 0.72 26.48
N ASP A 217 -4.13 0.63 25.19
CA ASP A 217 -4.10 -0.62 24.45
C ASP A 217 -2.64 -0.97 24.15
N ASP A 218 -2.13 -1.98 24.88
CA ASP A 218 -0.81 -2.56 24.66
C ASP A 218 -0.94 -3.96 23.99
N SER A 219 -2.10 -4.26 23.35
CA SER A 219 -2.38 -5.57 22.75
C SER A 219 -1.42 -5.87 21.60
N TYR A 220 -1.00 -7.12 21.52
CA TYR A 220 -0.28 -7.63 20.37
C TYR A 220 -1.25 -8.00 19.24
N GLY A 221 -0.83 -7.77 17.98
CA GLY A 221 -1.61 -8.10 16.79
C GLY A 221 -2.49 -6.95 16.28
N LEU A 222 -2.44 -5.78 16.89
CA LEU A 222 -3.17 -4.56 16.49
C LEU A 222 -4.69 -4.77 16.36
N PRO A 223 -5.43 -4.89 17.46
CA PRO A 223 -6.88 -4.97 17.40
C PRO A 223 -7.46 -3.72 16.74
N ASN A 224 -8.43 -3.92 15.87
CA ASN A 224 -9.07 -2.82 15.13
C ASN A 224 -10.38 -2.37 15.80
N LYS A 225 -10.82 -3.05 16.85
CA LYS A 225 -12.07 -2.76 17.54
C LYS A 225 -12.07 -3.24 18.97
N TRP A 226 -12.50 -2.37 19.88
CA TRP A 226 -12.82 -2.69 21.26
C TRP A 226 -14.30 -2.47 21.52
N THR A 227 -14.91 -3.34 22.33
CA THR A 227 -16.29 -3.18 22.77
C THR A 227 -16.35 -3.21 24.27
N PHE A 228 -16.80 -2.12 24.86
CA PHE A 228 -17.04 -2.01 26.30
C PHE A 228 -18.53 -2.20 26.57
N LYS A 229 -18.86 -3.00 27.58
CA LYS A 229 -20.23 -3.16 28.06
C LYS A 229 -20.28 -2.68 29.49
N CYS A 230 -21.17 -1.71 29.76
CA CYS A 230 -21.53 -1.40 31.15
C CYS A 230 -22.48 -2.48 31.63
N ALA A 231 -22.12 -3.15 32.72
CA ALA A 231 -23.07 -3.97 33.43
C ALA A 231 -24.06 -3.01 34.13
N ASP A 232 -25.33 -3.09 33.76
CA ASP A 232 -26.37 -2.35 34.45
C ASP A 232 -26.56 -3.01 35.85
N THR A 233 -26.01 -2.39 36.85
CA THR A 233 -26.12 -2.88 38.24
C THR A 233 -27.43 -2.41 38.87
N GLY A 234 -28.53 -2.44 38.12
CA GLY A 234 -29.89 -2.15 38.55
C GLY A 234 -29.99 -1.64 39.99
N VAL A 235 -29.77 -0.36 40.25
CA VAL A 235 -30.13 0.34 41.48
C VAL A 235 -31.26 1.28 41.13
#